data_477b97941c8309375417c92ac38c76c1
#
_entry.id   477b97941c8309375417c92ac38c76c1
#
_cell.length_a   1.000
_cell.length_b   1.000
_cell.length_c   1.000
_cell.angle_alpha   90.00
_cell.angle_beta   90.00
_cell.angle_gamma   90.00
#
_symmetry.space_group_name_H-M   'P 1'
#
loop_
_entity.id
_entity.type
_entity.pdbx_description
1 polymer ?
#
loop_
_entity_poly.entity_id
_entity_poly.type
_entity_poly.pdbx_seq_one_letter_code
_entity_poly.pdbx_strand_id
1 'polypeptide(L)'
;LIALSVRLEHFRAMRAGGVLLGLLGVAVLVFPKGSLPSPDLLPMALLAIVTPALWAASNVFAEKARPQNGNNIALAMGTMYVAAATSLVMALSTGTFHEIWVEFDIADWVIVGYGVVTVATFVLFYTIVSMAGAVYLAQVGYIVTLTGVGWGAWFFGERPSVWLWASVVLVFAGVALVNVSRSRAEEN
;
A
#
# COMPACT_ATOMS: atom_id res chain seq x y z
N LEU A 1 6.82 12.06 1.04
CA LEU A 1 6.32 13.39 1.42
C LEU A 1 5.87 13.41 2.88
N ILE A 2 5.01 12.49 3.33
CA ILE A 2 4.53 12.39 4.71
C ILE A 2 5.71 12.19 5.69
N ALA A 3 6.66 11.30 5.38
CA ALA A 3 7.86 11.09 6.17
C ALA A 3 8.72 12.37 6.31
N LEU A 4 8.79 13.16 5.25
CA LEU A 4 9.46 14.47 5.23
C LEU A 4 8.78 15.49 6.16
N SER A 5 7.46 15.59 6.10
CA SER A 5 6.66 16.50 6.94
C SER A 5 6.81 16.19 8.41
N VAL A 6 7.06 14.93 8.74
CA VAL A 6 7.22 14.44 10.13
C VAL A 6 8.68 14.42 10.59
N ARG A 7 9.62 14.90 9.75
CA ARG A 7 11.06 14.94 10.02
C ARG A 7 11.69 13.58 10.36
N LEU A 8 11.14 12.48 9.79
CA LEU A 8 11.71 11.15 9.96
C LEU A 8 13.03 10.99 9.22
N GLU A 9 13.25 11.79 8.17
CA GLU A 9 14.45 11.74 7.35
C GLU A 9 14.95 13.14 6.96
N HIS A 10 16.27 13.27 6.80
CA HIS A 10 16.87 14.51 6.29
C HIS A 10 16.57 14.68 4.79
N PHE A 11 16.10 15.86 4.40
CA PHE A 11 15.83 16.20 3.02
C PHE A 11 17.12 16.36 2.23
N ARG A 12 17.31 15.56 1.17
CA ARG A 12 18.42 15.71 0.22
C ARG A 12 17.89 15.81 -1.20
N ALA A 13 18.59 16.54 -2.06
CA ALA A 13 18.18 16.75 -3.46
C ALA A 13 17.93 15.43 -4.22
N MET A 14 18.74 14.39 -3.97
CA MET A 14 18.54 13.06 -4.56
C MET A 14 17.20 12.42 -4.15
N ARG A 15 16.75 12.61 -2.90
CA ARG A 15 15.45 12.11 -2.44
C ARG A 15 14.32 12.85 -3.11
N ALA A 16 14.44 14.18 -3.21
CA ALA A 16 13.45 14.98 -3.95
C ALA A 16 13.34 14.54 -5.41
N GLY A 17 14.49 14.34 -6.07
CA GLY A 17 14.53 13.83 -7.43
C GLY A 17 13.89 12.45 -7.59
N GLY A 18 14.16 11.53 -6.65
CA GLY A 18 13.54 10.20 -6.65
C GLY A 18 12.03 10.24 -6.43
N VAL A 19 11.55 11.08 -5.52
CA VAL A 19 10.10 11.28 -5.29
C VAL A 19 9.44 11.88 -6.54
N LEU A 20 10.04 12.90 -7.16
CA LEU A 20 9.51 13.50 -8.39
C LEU A 20 9.47 12.48 -9.54
N LEU A 21 10.49 11.63 -9.67
CA LEU A 21 10.53 10.58 -10.68
C LEU A 21 9.42 9.54 -10.45
N GLY A 22 9.18 9.17 -9.20
CA GLY A 22 8.05 8.29 -8.84
C GLY A 22 6.69 8.92 -9.17
N LEU A 23 6.49 10.21 -8.87
CA LEU A 23 5.28 10.94 -9.22
C LEU A 23 5.08 11.05 -10.74
N LEU A 24 6.16 11.26 -11.49
CA LEU A 24 6.12 11.22 -12.96
C LEU A 24 5.72 9.84 -13.47
N GLY A 25 6.21 8.77 -12.84
CA GLY A 25 5.77 7.40 -13.15
C GLY A 25 4.26 7.23 -12.98
N VAL A 26 3.69 7.70 -11.90
CA VAL A 26 2.23 7.67 -11.68
C VAL A 26 1.51 8.54 -12.73
N ALA A 27 2.02 9.71 -13.04
CA ALA A 27 1.44 10.58 -14.06
C ALA A 27 1.42 9.92 -15.45
N VAL A 28 2.52 9.25 -15.84
CA VAL A 28 2.61 8.49 -17.10
C VAL A 28 1.58 7.37 -17.17
N LEU A 29 1.18 6.79 -16.05
CA LEU A 29 0.14 5.77 -16.01
C LEU A 29 -1.27 6.37 -16.16
N VAL A 30 -1.53 7.53 -15.55
CA VAL A 30 -2.89 8.09 -15.43
C VAL A 30 -3.27 9.00 -16.61
N PHE A 31 -2.30 9.77 -17.17
CA PHE A 31 -2.60 10.81 -18.15
C PHE A 31 -2.65 10.41 -19.63
N PRO A 32 -2.06 9.30 -20.13
CA PRO A 32 -2.14 8.96 -21.54
C PRO A 32 -3.57 8.71 -22.00
N LYS A 33 -3.92 9.18 -23.20
CA LYS A 33 -5.21 8.87 -23.84
C LYS A 33 -5.34 7.33 -23.97
N GLY A 34 -6.39 6.78 -23.34
CA GLY A 34 -6.65 5.34 -23.33
C GLY A 34 -6.22 4.60 -22.06
N SER A 35 -5.60 5.27 -21.08
CA SER A 35 -5.35 4.69 -19.75
C SER A 35 -6.62 4.64 -18.89
N LEU A 36 -7.55 5.58 -19.11
CA LEU A 36 -8.88 5.58 -18.50
C LEU A 36 -9.90 5.14 -19.52
N PRO A 37 -10.87 4.27 -19.15
CA PRO A 37 -11.93 3.82 -20.03
C PRO A 37 -12.82 4.96 -20.55
N SER A 38 -12.97 6.05 -19.79
CA SER A 38 -13.64 7.28 -20.20
C SER A 38 -13.08 8.49 -19.45
N PRO A 39 -13.17 9.72 -20.05
CA PRO A 39 -12.75 10.97 -19.39
C PRO A 39 -13.53 11.26 -18.10
N ASP A 40 -14.76 10.79 -18.00
CA ASP A 40 -15.64 11.00 -16.83
C ASP A 40 -15.13 10.27 -15.58
N LEU A 41 -14.21 9.33 -15.73
CA LEU A 41 -13.59 8.61 -14.62
C LEU A 41 -12.38 9.33 -14.00
N LEU A 42 -11.99 10.49 -14.54
CA LEU A 42 -10.89 11.28 -13.98
C LEU A 42 -11.10 11.64 -12.49
N PRO A 43 -12.27 12.08 -12.01
CA PRO A 43 -12.51 12.33 -10.59
C PRO A 43 -12.31 11.07 -9.74
N MET A 44 -12.76 9.90 -10.23
CA MET A 44 -12.55 8.61 -9.54
C MET A 44 -11.07 8.23 -9.49
N ALA A 45 -10.33 8.45 -10.59
CA ALA A 45 -8.90 8.21 -10.64
C ALA A 45 -8.12 9.12 -9.67
N LEU A 46 -8.52 10.38 -9.54
CA LEU A 46 -7.95 11.30 -8.56
C LEU A 46 -8.28 10.88 -7.12
N LEU A 47 -9.51 10.42 -6.87
CA LEU A 47 -9.92 9.89 -5.57
C LEU A 47 -9.10 8.64 -5.20
N ALA A 48 -8.74 7.80 -6.16
CA ALA A 48 -7.91 6.63 -5.95
C ALA A 48 -6.51 6.96 -5.39
N ILE A 49 -6.00 8.18 -5.60
CA ILE A 49 -4.73 8.64 -5.03
C ILE A 49 -4.81 8.81 -3.50
N VAL A 50 -6.01 9.02 -2.97
CA VAL A 50 -6.22 9.14 -1.52
C VAL A 50 -5.85 7.85 -0.79
N THR A 51 -6.13 6.69 -1.37
CA THR A 51 -5.83 5.38 -0.76
C THR A 51 -4.34 5.18 -0.46
N PRO A 52 -3.40 5.33 -1.42
CA PRO A 52 -1.97 5.21 -1.12
C PRO A 52 -1.46 6.32 -0.19
N ALA A 53 -2.07 7.52 -0.22
CA ALA A 53 -1.72 8.58 0.72
C ALA A 53 -2.10 8.21 2.16
N LEU A 54 -3.30 7.67 2.37
CA LEU A 54 -3.74 7.16 3.68
C LEU A 54 -2.88 5.97 4.13
N TRP A 55 -2.51 5.07 3.22
CA TRP A 55 -1.61 3.97 3.55
C TRP A 55 -0.23 4.47 3.98
N ALA A 56 0.36 5.42 3.24
CA ALA A 56 1.63 6.02 3.64
C ALA A 56 1.55 6.71 5.01
N ALA A 57 0.45 7.40 5.31
CA ALA A 57 0.19 7.99 6.61
C ALA A 57 0.09 6.90 7.71
N SER A 58 -0.63 5.82 7.44
CA SER A 58 -0.78 4.67 8.35
C SER A 58 0.57 4.02 8.67
N ASN A 59 1.44 3.81 7.66
CA ASN A 59 2.77 3.25 7.87
C ASN A 59 3.64 4.12 8.79
N VAL A 60 3.64 5.43 8.55
CA VAL A 60 4.37 6.40 9.40
C VAL A 60 3.78 6.45 10.81
N PHE A 61 2.46 6.39 10.94
CA PHE A 61 1.78 6.34 12.22
C PHE A 61 2.14 5.06 12.99
N ALA A 62 2.09 3.90 12.32
CA ALA A 62 2.44 2.62 12.91
C ALA A 62 3.88 2.59 13.45
N GLU A 63 4.83 3.23 12.75
CA GLU A 63 6.21 3.36 13.22
C GLU A 63 6.32 4.27 14.45
N LYS A 64 5.66 5.44 14.43
CA LYS A 64 5.79 6.45 15.49
C LYS A 64 4.99 6.15 16.75
N ALA A 65 3.77 5.65 16.58
CA ALA A 65 2.86 5.36 17.69
C ALA A 65 3.13 4.01 18.34
N ARG A 66 4.02 3.19 17.75
CA ARG A 66 4.37 1.90 18.30
C ARG A 66 5.08 2.04 19.66
N PRO A 67 4.60 1.37 20.72
CA PRO A 67 5.33 1.27 21.98
C PRO A 67 6.70 0.60 21.78
N GLN A 68 7.75 1.10 22.43
CA GLN A 68 9.11 0.59 22.26
C GLN A 68 9.25 -0.91 22.55
N ASN A 69 8.45 -1.43 23.49
CA ASN A 69 8.39 -2.86 23.86
C ASN A 69 7.09 -3.52 23.39
N GLY A 70 6.42 -2.96 22.37
CA GLY A 70 5.14 -3.47 21.88
C GLY A 70 5.27 -4.84 21.21
N ASN A 71 4.43 -5.77 21.63
CA ASN A 71 4.31 -7.08 20.98
C ASN A 71 3.64 -6.92 19.61
N ASN A 72 4.31 -7.33 18.54
CA ASN A 72 3.83 -7.22 17.16
C ASN A 72 2.50 -7.96 16.95
N ILE A 73 2.32 -9.10 17.61
CA ILE A 73 1.07 -9.88 17.54
C ILE A 73 -0.08 -9.08 18.20
N ALA A 74 0.16 -8.51 19.38
CA ALA A 74 -0.85 -7.71 20.07
C ALA A 74 -1.26 -6.47 19.26
N LEU A 75 -0.29 -5.81 18.58
CA LEU A 75 -0.57 -4.68 17.69
C LEU A 75 -1.39 -5.12 16.47
N ALA A 76 -1.03 -6.24 15.85
CA ALA A 76 -1.79 -6.81 14.74
C ALA A 76 -3.23 -7.15 15.15
N MET A 77 -3.41 -7.83 16.29
CA MET A 77 -4.74 -8.15 16.84
C MET A 77 -5.55 -6.89 17.13
N GLY A 78 -4.96 -5.89 17.79
CA GLY A 78 -5.62 -4.62 18.08
C GLY A 78 -6.11 -3.92 16.82
N THR A 79 -5.28 -3.87 15.78
CA THR A 79 -5.66 -3.31 14.46
C THR A 79 -6.81 -4.08 13.84
N MET A 80 -6.80 -5.42 13.91
CA MET A 80 -7.87 -6.26 13.36
C MET A 80 -9.19 -6.06 14.13
N TYR A 81 -9.15 -5.96 15.47
CA TYR A 81 -10.34 -5.70 16.26
C TYR A 81 -10.98 -4.35 15.93
N VAL A 82 -10.17 -3.29 15.81
CA VAL A 82 -10.67 -1.96 15.43
C VAL A 82 -11.26 -1.99 14.01
N ALA A 83 -10.57 -2.63 13.07
CA ALA A 83 -11.07 -2.77 11.71
C ALA A 83 -12.38 -3.56 11.66
N ALA A 84 -12.48 -4.68 12.38
CA ALA A 84 -13.70 -5.48 12.46
C ALA A 84 -14.87 -4.70 13.09
N ALA A 85 -14.62 -3.99 14.20
CA ALA A 85 -15.64 -3.17 14.84
C ALA A 85 -16.14 -2.04 13.93
N THR A 86 -15.23 -1.35 13.25
CA THR A 86 -15.57 -0.28 12.31
C THR A 86 -16.36 -0.82 11.11
N SER A 87 -15.92 -1.95 10.54
CA SER A 87 -16.61 -2.59 9.43
C SER A 87 -18.01 -3.08 9.83
N LEU A 88 -18.16 -3.63 11.04
CA LEU A 88 -19.46 -4.05 11.56
C LEU A 88 -20.42 -2.86 11.71
N VAL A 89 -19.98 -1.76 12.33
CA VAL A 89 -20.78 -0.54 12.45
C VAL A 89 -21.20 -0.02 11.08
N MET A 90 -20.27 -0.03 10.11
CA MET A 90 -20.55 0.39 8.74
C MET A 90 -21.59 -0.52 8.07
N ALA A 91 -21.42 -1.84 8.17
CA ALA A 91 -22.33 -2.82 7.57
C ALA A 91 -23.74 -2.71 8.15
N LEU A 92 -23.87 -2.52 9.46
CA LEU A 92 -25.15 -2.33 10.14
C LEU A 92 -25.82 -1.00 9.76
N SER A 93 -25.03 0.09 9.62
CA SER A 93 -25.56 1.41 9.27
C SER A 93 -26.02 1.52 7.80
N THR A 94 -25.37 0.75 6.90
CA THR A 94 -25.72 0.72 5.47
C THR A 94 -26.69 -0.38 5.11
N GLY A 95 -27.08 -1.25 6.05
CA GLY A 95 -27.94 -2.38 5.79
C GLY A 95 -27.32 -3.46 4.89
N THR A 96 -25.99 -3.48 4.79
CA THR A 96 -25.23 -4.45 3.97
C THR A 96 -24.70 -5.62 4.80
N PHE A 97 -25.16 -5.78 6.03
CA PHE A 97 -24.75 -6.89 6.88
C PHE A 97 -25.26 -8.21 6.30
N HIS A 98 -24.35 -9.13 6.02
CA HIS A 98 -24.65 -10.47 5.53
C HIS A 98 -24.49 -11.48 6.67
N GLU A 99 -25.51 -12.30 6.86
CA GLU A 99 -25.50 -13.35 7.88
C GLU A 99 -24.80 -14.60 7.36
N ILE A 100 -23.53 -14.77 7.68
CA ILE A 100 -22.67 -15.88 7.23
C ILE A 100 -23.18 -17.25 7.73
N TRP A 101 -24.01 -17.28 8.77
CA TRP A 101 -24.41 -18.52 9.45
C TRP A 101 -25.65 -19.21 8.87
N VAL A 102 -26.33 -18.58 7.91
CA VAL A 102 -27.62 -19.08 7.39
C VAL A 102 -27.41 -20.12 6.28
N GLU A 103 -26.50 -19.87 5.35
CA GLU A 103 -26.12 -20.79 4.28
C GLU A 103 -24.63 -20.71 4.06
N PHE A 104 -23.85 -21.55 4.75
CA PHE A 104 -22.40 -21.55 4.66
C PHE A 104 -21.94 -22.22 3.35
N ASP A 105 -21.36 -21.45 2.45
CA ASP A 105 -20.96 -21.90 1.13
C ASP A 105 -19.42 -21.81 0.90
N ILE A 106 -18.97 -22.07 -0.32
CA ILE A 106 -17.55 -22.02 -0.67
C ILE A 106 -16.98 -20.58 -0.57
N ALA A 107 -17.80 -19.54 -0.75
CA ALA A 107 -17.38 -18.16 -0.64
C ALA A 107 -17.03 -17.82 0.82
N ASP A 108 -17.78 -18.37 1.78
CA ASP A 108 -17.51 -18.17 3.21
C ASP A 108 -16.16 -18.80 3.62
N TRP A 109 -15.82 -19.98 3.07
CA TRP A 109 -14.51 -20.58 3.27
C TRP A 109 -13.39 -19.73 2.71
N VAL A 110 -13.59 -19.11 1.54
CA VAL A 110 -12.60 -18.17 0.96
C VAL A 110 -12.43 -16.95 1.85
N ILE A 111 -13.52 -16.40 2.41
CA ILE A 111 -13.48 -15.27 3.35
C ILE A 111 -12.72 -15.64 4.62
N VAL A 112 -12.98 -16.81 5.20
CA VAL A 112 -12.24 -17.30 6.37
C VAL A 112 -10.76 -17.47 6.06
N GLY A 113 -10.42 -18.11 4.94
CA GLY A 113 -9.04 -18.28 4.47
C GLY A 113 -8.33 -16.94 4.27
N TYR A 114 -9.00 -15.97 3.64
CA TYR A 114 -8.50 -14.62 3.48
C TYR A 114 -8.25 -13.95 4.83
N GLY A 115 -9.13 -14.14 5.81
CA GLY A 115 -8.97 -13.63 7.17
C GLY A 115 -7.69 -14.15 7.83
N VAL A 116 -7.40 -15.45 7.71
CA VAL A 116 -6.17 -16.06 8.25
C VAL A 116 -4.91 -15.45 7.60
N VAL A 117 -4.91 -15.32 6.26
CA VAL A 117 -3.81 -14.70 5.51
C VAL A 117 -3.63 -13.24 5.93
N THR A 118 -4.72 -12.51 6.14
CA THR A 118 -4.70 -11.11 6.58
C THR A 118 -4.06 -10.96 7.96
N VAL A 119 -4.41 -11.81 8.92
CA VAL A 119 -3.78 -11.81 10.25
C VAL A 119 -2.26 -12.03 10.14
N ALA A 120 -1.83 -13.04 9.38
CA ALA A 120 -0.41 -13.30 9.15
C ALA A 120 0.29 -12.08 8.52
N THR A 121 -0.35 -11.45 7.53
CA THR A 121 0.17 -10.25 6.86
C THR A 121 0.36 -9.08 7.84
N PHE A 122 -0.59 -8.84 8.75
CA PHE A 122 -0.44 -7.76 9.74
C PHE A 122 0.62 -8.05 10.79
N VAL A 123 0.80 -9.31 11.19
CA VAL A 123 1.92 -9.71 12.07
C VAL A 123 3.26 -9.43 11.38
N LEU A 124 3.40 -9.81 10.10
CA LEU A 124 4.59 -9.52 9.30
C LEU A 124 4.79 -8.01 9.10
N PHE A 125 3.71 -7.26 8.85
CA PHE A 125 3.72 -5.80 8.73
C PHE A 125 4.35 -5.16 9.98
N TYR A 126 3.84 -5.44 11.17
CA TYR A 126 4.38 -4.89 12.40
C TYR A 126 5.80 -5.38 12.69
N THR A 127 6.15 -6.60 12.29
CA THR A 127 7.50 -7.12 12.42
C THR A 127 8.48 -6.35 11.53
N ILE A 128 8.14 -6.11 10.27
CA ILE A 128 8.97 -5.33 9.35
C ILE A 128 9.11 -3.88 9.84
N VAL A 129 8.01 -3.25 10.25
CA VAL A 129 8.04 -1.89 10.81
C VAL A 129 8.95 -1.82 12.02
N SER A 130 8.92 -2.84 12.88
CA SER A 130 9.75 -2.87 14.09
C SER A 130 11.24 -3.05 13.83
N MET A 131 11.59 -3.79 12.79
CA MET A 131 12.97 -4.13 12.47
C MET A 131 13.61 -3.15 11.50
N ALA A 132 12.86 -2.65 10.52
CA ALA A 132 13.40 -1.92 9.39
C ALA A 132 12.72 -0.55 9.16
N GLY A 133 11.61 -0.27 9.85
CA GLY A 133 10.88 1.00 9.76
C GLY A 133 9.91 1.09 8.56
N ALA A 134 9.09 2.15 8.57
CA ALA A 134 8.02 2.36 7.58
C ALA A 134 8.54 2.59 6.16
N VAL A 135 9.73 3.17 6.01
CA VAL A 135 10.32 3.43 4.68
C VAL A 135 10.70 2.12 3.99
N TYR A 136 11.25 1.16 4.74
CA TYR A 136 11.58 -0.17 4.21
C TYR A 136 10.30 -0.94 3.85
N LEU A 137 9.28 -0.87 4.72
CA LEU A 137 7.98 -1.48 4.46
C LEU A 137 7.34 -0.96 3.16
N ALA A 138 7.48 0.34 2.87
CA ALA A 138 6.96 0.92 1.63
C ALA A 138 7.53 0.25 0.36
N GLN A 139 8.72 -0.34 0.42
CA GLN A 139 9.33 -1.06 -0.70
C GLN A 139 8.62 -2.38 -1.00
N VAL A 140 8.01 -3.02 0.00
CA VAL A 140 7.18 -4.23 -0.18
C VAL A 140 6.02 -3.93 -1.13
N GLY A 141 5.47 -2.71 -1.10
CA GLY A 141 4.41 -2.27 -2.01
C GLY A 141 4.79 -2.40 -3.50
N TYR A 142 6.05 -2.23 -3.86
CA TYR A 142 6.52 -2.40 -5.24
C TYR A 142 6.51 -3.86 -5.67
N ILE A 143 6.96 -4.77 -4.78
CA ILE A 143 6.93 -6.21 -5.03
C ILE A 143 5.47 -6.67 -5.19
N VAL A 144 4.60 -6.22 -4.31
CA VAL A 144 3.16 -6.52 -4.38
C VAL A 144 2.55 -6.04 -5.69
N THR A 145 2.88 -4.82 -6.13
CA THR A 145 2.37 -4.26 -7.40
C THR A 145 2.85 -5.08 -8.60
N LEU A 146 4.13 -5.41 -8.67
CA LEU A 146 4.67 -6.23 -9.77
C LEU A 146 4.08 -7.64 -9.78
N THR A 147 3.95 -8.25 -8.62
CA THR A 147 3.34 -9.56 -8.46
C THR A 147 1.87 -9.51 -8.90
N GLY A 148 1.13 -8.45 -8.52
CA GLY A 148 -0.25 -8.24 -8.93
C GLY A 148 -0.41 -8.12 -10.45
N VAL A 149 0.46 -7.34 -11.10
CA VAL A 149 0.49 -7.25 -12.57
C VAL A 149 0.81 -8.60 -13.21
N GLY A 150 1.77 -9.35 -12.65
CA GLY A 150 2.12 -10.69 -13.12
C GLY A 150 0.95 -11.68 -13.01
N TRP A 151 0.24 -11.69 -11.89
CA TRP A 151 -0.95 -12.51 -11.69
C TRP A 151 -2.09 -12.11 -12.62
N GLY A 152 -2.34 -10.79 -12.79
CA GLY A 152 -3.34 -10.27 -13.75
C GLY A 152 -3.09 -10.76 -15.17
N ALA A 153 -1.84 -10.65 -15.62
CA ALA A 153 -1.45 -11.14 -16.95
C ALA A 153 -1.60 -12.67 -17.09
N TRP A 154 -1.21 -13.42 -16.06
CA TRP A 154 -1.19 -14.90 -16.13
C TRP A 154 -2.58 -15.51 -15.99
N PHE A 155 -3.35 -15.14 -14.95
CA PHE A 155 -4.64 -15.78 -14.69
C PHE A 155 -5.79 -15.19 -15.47
N PHE A 156 -5.76 -13.89 -15.73
CA PHE A 156 -6.86 -13.19 -16.41
C PHE A 156 -6.55 -12.86 -17.87
N GLY A 157 -5.34 -13.19 -18.35
CA GLY A 157 -4.92 -12.88 -19.72
C GLY A 157 -4.83 -11.38 -20.00
N GLU A 158 -4.69 -10.55 -18.96
CA GLU A 158 -4.55 -9.11 -19.12
C GLU A 158 -3.28 -8.79 -19.91
N ARG A 159 -3.37 -7.81 -20.80
CA ARG A 159 -2.22 -7.32 -21.57
C ARG A 159 -1.81 -5.96 -21.01
N PRO A 160 -0.80 -5.92 -20.12
CA PRO A 160 -0.32 -4.67 -19.55
C PRO A 160 0.12 -3.70 -20.65
N SER A 161 -0.36 -2.46 -20.59
CA SER A 161 -0.02 -1.44 -21.58
C SER A 161 1.46 -1.06 -21.51
N VAL A 162 2.01 -0.55 -22.61
CA VAL A 162 3.39 0.01 -22.62
C VAL A 162 3.55 1.12 -21.60
N TRP A 163 2.50 1.90 -21.36
CA TRP A 163 2.49 2.97 -20.35
C TRP A 163 2.63 2.44 -18.93
N LEU A 164 2.06 1.26 -18.64
CA LEU A 164 2.25 0.60 -17.34
C LEU A 164 3.71 0.21 -17.14
N TRP A 165 4.35 -0.37 -18.14
CA TRP A 165 5.79 -0.73 -18.05
C TRP A 165 6.68 0.51 -17.93
N ALA A 166 6.39 1.58 -18.66
CA ALA A 166 7.09 2.85 -18.53
C ALA A 166 6.93 3.45 -17.12
N SER A 167 5.72 3.41 -16.57
CA SER A 167 5.44 3.83 -15.18
C SER A 167 6.23 3.00 -14.17
N VAL A 168 6.22 1.68 -14.30
CA VAL A 168 6.96 0.76 -13.44
C VAL A 168 8.45 1.12 -13.43
N VAL A 169 9.07 1.30 -14.59
CA VAL A 169 10.50 1.66 -14.70
C VAL A 169 10.79 2.99 -14.01
N LEU A 170 9.95 4.01 -14.23
CA LEU A 170 10.12 5.33 -13.60
C LEU A 170 9.99 5.27 -12.08
N VAL A 171 8.99 4.53 -11.57
CA VAL A 171 8.80 4.35 -10.14
C VAL A 171 9.98 3.63 -9.51
N PHE A 172 10.46 2.52 -10.12
CA PHE A 172 11.63 1.79 -9.61
C PHE A 172 12.90 2.62 -9.64
N ALA A 173 13.13 3.40 -10.70
CA ALA A 173 14.25 4.32 -10.77
C ALA A 173 14.18 5.40 -9.68
N GLY A 174 12.98 5.95 -9.44
CA GLY A 174 12.74 6.89 -8.34
C GLY A 174 13.06 6.31 -6.97
N VAL A 175 12.62 5.08 -6.73
CA VAL A 175 12.89 4.35 -5.47
C VAL A 175 14.38 4.04 -5.30
N ALA A 176 15.04 3.54 -6.34
CA ALA A 176 16.46 3.27 -6.30
C ALA A 176 17.25 4.54 -5.95
N LEU A 177 16.86 5.69 -6.50
CA LEU A 177 17.49 6.98 -6.22
C LEU A 177 17.31 7.40 -4.76
N VAL A 178 16.12 7.19 -4.20
CA VAL A 178 15.82 7.46 -2.77
C VAL A 178 16.67 6.56 -1.87
N ASN A 179 16.78 5.26 -2.19
CA ASN A 179 17.53 4.29 -1.39
C ASN A 179 19.03 4.57 -1.40
N VAL A 180 19.62 4.83 -2.57
CA VAL A 180 21.05 5.20 -2.69
C VAL A 180 21.35 6.48 -1.92
N SER A 181 20.44 7.45 -1.93
CA SER A 181 20.59 8.68 -1.14
C SER A 181 20.58 8.42 0.36
N ARG A 182 19.83 7.41 0.83
CA ARG A 182 19.78 7.02 2.24
C ARG A 182 21.08 6.36 2.69
N SER A 183 21.55 5.35 1.95
CA SER A 183 22.81 4.65 2.28
C SER A 183 23.98 5.61 2.41
N ARG A 184 24.12 6.56 1.47
CA ARG A 184 25.16 7.60 1.55
C ARG A 184 25.01 8.58 2.70
N ALA A 185 23.81 8.68 3.30
CA ALA A 185 23.57 9.54 4.44
C ALA A 185 23.95 8.87 5.78
N GLU A 186 23.96 7.55 5.80
CA GLU A 186 24.30 6.72 6.96
C GLU A 186 25.84 6.49 7.03
N GLU A 187 26.55 6.64 5.90
CA GLU A 187 28.03 6.50 5.81
C GLU A 187 28.79 7.80 6.15
N ASN A 188 28.14 8.97 6.21
CA ASN A 188 28.74 10.28 6.55
C ASN A 188 28.24 10.81 7.89
#